data_433bd68e0a934493ef2be873232b8111
#
_entry.id   433bd68e0a934493ef2be873232b8111
#
_cell.length_a   1.000
_cell.length_b   1.000
_cell.length_c   1.000
_cell.angle_alpha   90.00
_cell.angle_beta   90.00
_cell.angle_gamma   90.00
#
_symmetry.space_group_name_H-M   'P 1'
#
loop_
_entity.id
_entity.type
_entity.pdbx_description
1 polymer ?
#
loop_
_entity_poly.entity_id
_entity_poly.type
_entity_poly.pdbx_seq_one_letter_code
_entity_poly.pdbx_strand_id
1 'polypeptide(L)'
;TYNNVAYTALYKLTGEDQSLEGYCRQLERSTTNKTVGIILCILLLVASLCGYYLLYVRKRLLNRLNLEQVLEINKKVFASSLVRTQESAEALQREEDTLKEIPQRIVNESFDSMNELLTIECLGIAVYNEMGHRLEFASTPRMDTPPEIIQQCFDNQTYLSDGDMQALPLLVDAGGKHQCVGVLYLERQEDSMQEADRLLFQLISRYVGIVVFNAVVRLATKYRDIEAAHE
;
A
#
# COMPACT_ATOMS: atom_id res chain seq x y z
N THR A 1 -51.02 -31.98 76.84
CA THR A 1 -51.41 -30.98 75.77
C THR A 1 -50.35 -29.90 75.59
N TYR A 2 -49.56 -29.51 76.56
CA TYR A 2 -48.55 -28.48 76.51
C TYR A 2 -47.33 -28.89 75.65
N ASN A 3 -46.93 -30.15 75.68
CA ASN A 3 -45.80 -30.69 74.96
C ASN A 3 -46.01 -30.67 73.45
N ASN A 4 -47.22 -30.84 72.96
CA ASN A 4 -47.48 -30.83 71.51
C ASN A 4 -47.46 -29.42 70.92
N VAL A 5 -47.80 -28.40 71.70
CA VAL A 5 -47.76 -27.00 71.23
C VAL A 5 -46.34 -26.51 71.16
N ALA A 6 -45.50 -26.86 72.13
CA ALA A 6 -44.09 -26.55 72.13
C ALA A 6 -43.35 -27.26 70.98
N TYR A 7 -43.68 -28.54 70.72
CA TYR A 7 -43.07 -29.29 69.61
C TYR A 7 -43.42 -28.73 68.20
N THR A 8 -44.72 -28.34 68.06
CA THR A 8 -45.17 -27.72 66.79
C THR A 8 -44.58 -26.34 66.58
N ALA A 9 -44.35 -25.55 67.62
CA ALA A 9 -43.69 -24.26 67.55
C ALA A 9 -42.22 -24.42 67.22
N LEU A 10 -41.53 -25.38 67.84
CA LEU A 10 -40.14 -25.69 67.53
C LEU A 10 -39.98 -26.21 66.10
N TYR A 11 -40.88 -27.04 65.61
CA TYR A 11 -40.88 -27.59 64.28
C TYR A 11 -41.11 -26.53 63.21
N LYS A 12 -41.93 -25.53 63.46
CA LYS A 12 -42.14 -24.36 62.59
C LYS A 12 -40.91 -23.50 62.55
N LEU A 13 -40.28 -23.21 63.69
CA LEU A 13 -39.06 -22.44 63.77
C LEU A 13 -37.89 -23.11 63.01
N THR A 14 -37.70 -24.43 63.18
CA THR A 14 -36.66 -25.18 62.42
C THR A 14 -36.95 -25.24 60.89
N GLY A 15 -38.27 -25.31 60.55
CA GLY A 15 -38.66 -25.30 59.14
C GLY A 15 -38.45 -23.93 58.45
N GLU A 16 -38.71 -22.86 59.23
CA GLU A 16 -38.40 -21.48 58.73
C GLU A 16 -36.90 -21.24 58.60
N ASP A 17 -36.04 -21.69 59.51
CA ASP A 17 -34.60 -21.59 59.42
C ASP A 17 -34.05 -22.35 58.24
N GLN A 18 -34.56 -23.56 57.95
CA GLN A 18 -34.13 -24.29 56.74
C GLN A 18 -34.54 -23.62 55.44
N SER A 19 -35.69 -22.96 55.42
CA SER A 19 -36.13 -22.20 54.25
C SER A 19 -35.28 -20.94 54.06
N LEU A 20 -34.94 -20.24 55.15
CA LEU A 20 -34.06 -19.07 55.13
C LEU A 20 -32.66 -19.43 54.67
N GLU A 21 -32.05 -20.53 55.15
CA GLU A 21 -30.77 -21.00 54.63
C GLU A 21 -30.83 -21.36 53.15
N GLY A 22 -31.90 -21.94 52.65
CA GLY A 22 -32.13 -22.22 51.25
C GLY A 22 -32.14 -20.94 50.40
N TYR A 23 -32.86 -19.92 50.87
CA TYR A 23 -32.89 -18.59 50.19
C TYR A 23 -31.52 -17.89 50.24
N CYS A 24 -30.82 -17.92 51.35
CA CYS A 24 -29.48 -17.34 51.46
C CYS A 24 -28.50 -18.02 50.49
N ARG A 25 -28.46 -19.33 50.41
CA ARG A 25 -27.64 -20.08 49.46
C ARG A 25 -28.01 -19.79 48.01
N GLN A 26 -29.28 -19.62 47.71
CA GLN A 26 -29.76 -19.30 46.37
C GLN A 26 -29.35 -17.86 45.96
N LEU A 27 -29.43 -16.89 46.88
CA LEU A 27 -29.01 -15.52 46.72
C LEU A 27 -27.48 -15.44 46.54
N GLU A 28 -26.69 -16.12 47.35
CA GLU A 28 -25.24 -16.20 47.20
C GLU A 28 -24.84 -16.79 45.85
N ARG A 29 -25.46 -17.87 45.42
CA ARG A 29 -25.19 -18.50 44.13
C ARG A 29 -25.57 -17.59 42.96
N SER A 30 -26.68 -16.86 43.08
CA SER A 30 -27.10 -15.88 42.06
C SER A 30 -26.15 -14.70 41.98
N THR A 31 -25.68 -14.19 43.14
CA THR A 31 -24.74 -13.08 43.20
C THR A 31 -23.36 -13.48 42.67
N THR A 32 -22.89 -14.68 43.06
CA THR A 32 -21.60 -15.22 42.55
C THR A 32 -21.65 -15.42 41.04
N ASN A 33 -22.73 -15.97 40.49
CA ASN A 33 -22.88 -16.14 39.04
C ASN A 33 -22.91 -14.80 38.30
N LYS A 34 -23.54 -13.77 38.82
CA LYS A 34 -23.56 -12.43 38.26
C LYS A 34 -22.17 -11.80 38.29
N THR A 35 -21.45 -11.94 39.41
CA THR A 35 -20.08 -11.43 39.55
C THR A 35 -19.12 -12.12 38.59
N VAL A 36 -19.17 -13.44 38.46
CA VAL A 36 -18.40 -14.21 37.51
C VAL A 36 -18.71 -13.78 36.05
N GLY A 37 -20.01 -13.58 35.75
CA GLY A 37 -20.43 -13.08 34.43
C GLY A 37 -19.84 -11.69 34.08
N ILE A 38 -19.84 -10.77 35.06
CA ILE A 38 -19.26 -9.43 34.88
C ILE A 38 -17.75 -9.52 34.65
N ILE A 39 -17.05 -10.34 35.46
CA ILE A 39 -15.60 -10.54 35.29
C ILE A 39 -15.29 -11.13 33.92
N LEU A 40 -16.04 -12.10 33.45
CA LEU A 40 -15.87 -12.69 32.12
C LEU A 40 -16.08 -11.66 31.00
N CYS A 41 -17.12 -10.84 31.12
CA CYS A 41 -17.37 -9.75 30.15
C CYS A 41 -16.23 -8.74 30.11
N ILE A 42 -15.68 -8.35 31.25
CA ILE A 42 -14.53 -7.43 31.33
C ILE A 42 -13.29 -8.05 30.67
N LEU A 43 -13.01 -9.35 30.94
CA LEU A 43 -11.89 -10.06 30.32
C LEU A 43 -12.03 -10.13 28.79
N LEU A 44 -13.23 -10.41 28.27
CA LEU A 44 -13.48 -10.44 26.84
C LEU A 44 -13.31 -9.06 26.21
N LEU A 45 -13.73 -8.01 26.88
CA LEU A 45 -13.60 -6.64 26.41
C LEU A 45 -12.12 -6.22 26.35
N VAL A 46 -11.33 -6.54 27.38
CA VAL A 46 -9.88 -6.30 27.40
C VAL A 46 -9.18 -7.11 26.33
N ALA A 47 -9.51 -8.38 26.14
CA ALA A 47 -8.94 -9.22 25.09
C ALA A 47 -9.25 -8.67 23.68
N SER A 48 -10.47 -8.19 23.46
CA SER A 48 -10.89 -7.56 22.20
C SER A 48 -10.11 -6.26 21.94
N LEU A 49 -9.94 -5.40 22.95
CA LEU A 49 -9.14 -4.17 22.83
C LEU A 49 -7.68 -4.46 22.56
N CYS A 50 -7.08 -5.44 23.24
CA CYS A 50 -5.71 -5.87 23.00
C CYS A 50 -5.54 -6.41 21.57
N GLY A 51 -6.48 -7.26 21.10
CA GLY A 51 -6.47 -7.77 19.74
C GLY A 51 -6.54 -6.65 18.70
N TYR A 52 -7.46 -5.70 18.88
CA TYR A 52 -7.59 -4.54 18.01
C TYR A 52 -6.31 -3.68 18.00
N TYR A 53 -5.74 -3.42 19.18
CA TYR A 53 -4.49 -2.65 19.31
C TYR A 53 -3.32 -3.33 18.59
N LEU A 54 -3.15 -4.65 18.76
CA LEU A 54 -2.10 -5.41 18.08
C LEU A 54 -2.26 -5.38 16.56
N LEU A 55 -3.48 -5.54 16.06
CA LEU A 55 -3.76 -5.44 14.62
C LEU A 55 -3.49 -4.04 14.09
N TYR A 56 -3.88 -3.00 14.83
CA TYR A 56 -3.64 -1.61 14.46
C TYR A 56 -2.15 -1.29 14.43
N VAL A 57 -1.39 -1.68 15.46
CA VAL A 57 0.07 -1.47 15.53
C VAL A 57 0.78 -2.23 14.42
N ARG A 58 0.40 -3.50 14.18
CA ARG A 58 0.95 -4.31 13.07
C ARG A 58 0.70 -3.65 11.72
N LYS A 59 -0.53 -3.18 11.46
CA LYS A 59 -0.87 -2.46 10.21
C LYS A 59 -0.04 -1.17 10.07
N ARG A 60 0.13 -0.41 11.15
CA ARG A 60 0.91 0.83 11.15
C ARG A 60 2.41 0.59 10.96
N LEU A 61 2.95 -0.50 11.53
CA LEU A 61 4.35 -0.88 11.38
C LEU A 61 4.64 -1.32 9.94
N LEU A 62 3.78 -2.15 9.35
CA LEU A 62 3.88 -2.55 7.95
C LEU A 62 3.82 -1.35 7.01
N ASN A 63 2.91 -0.40 7.24
CA ASN A 63 2.84 0.82 6.44
C ASN A 63 4.11 1.69 6.57
N ARG A 64 4.74 1.75 7.75
CA ARG A 64 6.02 2.46 7.92
C ARG A 64 7.17 1.78 7.20
N LEU A 65 7.28 0.46 7.32
CA LEU A 65 8.31 -0.32 6.62
C LEU A 65 8.18 -0.17 5.10
N ASN A 66 6.96 -0.25 4.58
CA ASN A 66 6.70 -0.02 3.16
C ASN A 66 7.06 1.41 2.74
N LEU A 67 6.78 2.41 3.57
CA LEU A 67 7.14 3.80 3.27
C LEU A 67 8.66 4.02 3.26
N GLU A 68 9.39 3.42 4.20
CA GLU A 68 10.86 3.48 4.24
C GLU A 68 11.49 2.80 3.02
N GLN A 69 10.97 1.65 2.60
CA GLN A 69 11.42 0.96 1.39
C GLN A 69 11.13 1.78 0.13
N VAL A 70 9.94 2.38 0.02
CA VAL A 70 9.62 3.29 -1.09
C VAL A 70 10.52 4.51 -1.10
N LEU A 71 10.84 5.08 0.06
CA LEU A 71 11.80 6.19 0.17
C LEU A 71 13.21 5.75 -0.24
N GLU A 72 13.63 4.54 0.10
CA GLU A 72 14.94 4.01 -0.30
C GLU A 72 15.03 3.75 -1.81
N ILE A 73 13.97 3.17 -2.40
CA ILE A 73 13.85 3.04 -3.86
C ILE A 73 13.93 4.41 -4.53
N ASN A 74 13.15 5.36 -4.04
CA ASN A 74 13.15 6.72 -4.56
C ASN A 74 14.52 7.37 -4.43
N LYS A 75 15.22 7.16 -3.30
CA LYS A 75 16.57 7.66 -3.07
C LYS A 75 17.57 7.03 -4.03
N LYS A 76 17.48 5.73 -4.32
CA LYS A 76 18.32 5.04 -5.31
C LYS A 76 18.04 5.55 -6.73
N VAL A 77 16.78 5.65 -7.13
CA VAL A 77 16.37 6.17 -8.45
C VAL A 77 16.76 7.65 -8.59
N PHE A 78 16.59 8.44 -7.53
CA PHE A 78 17.03 9.86 -7.53
C PHE A 78 18.55 10.00 -7.51
N ALA A 79 19.25 9.18 -6.71
CA ALA A 79 20.71 9.21 -6.65
C ALA A 79 21.33 8.79 -7.97
N SER A 80 20.83 7.73 -8.63
CA SER A 80 21.30 7.31 -9.95
C SER A 80 21.05 8.37 -11.02
N SER A 81 19.92 9.09 -10.94
CA SER A 81 19.62 10.22 -11.84
C SER A 81 20.49 11.44 -11.56
N LEU A 82 20.84 11.71 -10.28
CA LEU A 82 21.69 12.84 -9.86
C LEU A 82 23.20 12.60 -10.11
N VAL A 83 23.71 11.41 -9.75
CA VAL A 83 25.11 11.03 -10.00
C VAL A 83 25.40 11.04 -11.49
N ARG A 84 24.48 10.54 -12.31
CA ARG A 84 24.60 10.63 -13.77
C ARG A 84 24.50 12.05 -14.33
N THR A 85 23.84 12.97 -13.60
CA THR A 85 23.83 14.39 -14.01
C THR A 85 25.22 15.02 -13.87
N GLN A 86 25.99 14.56 -12.90
CA GLN A 86 27.36 15.07 -12.67
C GLN A 86 28.39 14.39 -13.59
N GLU A 87 28.25 13.08 -13.81
CA GLU A 87 29.07 12.35 -14.80
C GLU A 87 28.65 12.64 -16.25
N SER A 88 27.35 12.94 -16.49
CA SER A 88 26.88 13.33 -17.84
C SER A 88 27.28 14.74 -18.25
N ALA A 89 27.65 15.62 -17.31
CA ALA A 89 28.29 16.90 -17.72
C ALA A 89 29.64 16.67 -18.41
N GLU A 90 30.33 15.59 -18.08
CA GLU A 90 31.62 15.22 -18.72
C GLU A 90 31.44 14.16 -19.83
N ALA A 91 30.42 13.28 -19.76
CA ALA A 91 30.07 12.27 -20.76
C ALA A 91 29.12 12.77 -21.86
N LEU A 92 28.55 13.97 -21.70
CA LEU A 92 27.59 14.61 -22.62
C LEU A 92 28.16 14.86 -24.05
N GLN A 93 29.45 14.61 -24.26
CA GLN A 93 30.05 14.66 -25.57
C GLN A 93 29.99 13.35 -26.37
N ARG A 94 29.48 12.24 -25.82
CA ARG A 94 29.63 10.92 -26.49
C ARG A 94 28.37 10.05 -26.62
N GLU A 95 27.26 10.29 -25.97
CA GLU A 95 26.10 9.39 -26.12
C GLU A 95 24.79 10.17 -26.28
N GLU A 96 24.15 9.95 -27.40
CA GLU A 96 22.74 10.27 -27.64
C GLU A 96 21.86 9.40 -26.75
N ASP A 97 21.66 9.81 -25.51
CA ASP A 97 20.58 9.25 -24.67
C ASP A 97 19.26 9.55 -25.39
N THR A 98 18.81 8.60 -26.16
CA THR A 98 17.54 8.70 -26.86
C THR A 98 16.40 8.47 -25.87
N LEU A 99 15.23 9.07 -26.13
CA LEU A 99 14.00 8.84 -25.35
C LEU A 99 13.68 7.34 -25.15
N LYS A 100 14.22 6.47 -26.00
CA LYS A 100 14.07 5.01 -25.92
C LYS A 100 14.85 4.36 -24.76
N GLU A 101 15.95 4.95 -24.34
CA GLU A 101 16.82 4.37 -23.31
C GLU A 101 16.37 4.70 -21.89
N ILE A 102 15.69 5.84 -21.72
CA ILE A 102 15.17 6.28 -20.42
C ILE A 102 14.21 5.25 -19.79
N PRO A 103 13.17 4.75 -20.49
CA PRO A 103 12.28 3.76 -19.93
C PRO A 103 13.00 2.48 -19.54
N GLN A 104 13.87 1.96 -20.40
CA GLN A 104 14.60 0.71 -20.15
C GLN A 104 15.50 0.80 -18.92
N ARG A 105 16.16 1.95 -18.74
CA ARG A 105 17.02 2.17 -17.59
C ARG A 105 16.22 2.24 -16.29
N ILE A 106 15.13 3.01 -16.26
CA ILE A 106 14.28 3.14 -15.08
C ILE A 106 13.71 1.77 -14.69
N VAL A 107 13.25 0.99 -15.66
CA VAL A 107 12.70 -0.35 -15.42
C VAL A 107 13.76 -1.28 -14.83
N ASN A 108 14.96 -1.33 -15.43
CA ASN A 108 16.03 -2.21 -14.96
C ASN A 108 16.51 -1.84 -13.54
N GLU A 109 16.59 -0.55 -13.22
CA GLU A 109 17.00 -0.08 -11.89
C GLU A 109 15.92 -0.26 -10.82
N SER A 110 14.65 -0.28 -11.21
CA SER A 110 13.52 -0.33 -10.28
C SER A 110 12.95 -1.74 -10.09
N PHE A 111 13.19 -2.67 -11.03
CA PHE A 111 12.54 -3.97 -11.04
C PHE A 111 12.78 -4.79 -9.77
N ASP A 112 14.03 -4.97 -9.36
CA ASP A 112 14.38 -5.79 -8.19
C ASP A 112 13.73 -5.24 -6.92
N SER A 113 13.80 -3.93 -6.75
CA SER A 113 13.23 -3.24 -5.59
C SER A 113 11.70 -3.30 -5.57
N MET A 114 11.06 -3.20 -6.73
CA MET A 114 9.60 -3.32 -6.83
C MET A 114 9.14 -4.76 -6.68
N ASN A 115 9.92 -5.72 -7.16
CA ASN A 115 9.62 -7.14 -7.00
C ASN A 115 9.67 -7.58 -5.53
N GLU A 116 10.63 -7.06 -4.75
CA GLU A 116 10.67 -7.30 -3.30
C GLU A 116 9.42 -6.77 -2.56
N LEU A 117 8.83 -5.68 -3.07
CA LEU A 117 7.69 -5.02 -2.42
C LEU A 117 6.33 -5.56 -2.85
N LEU A 118 6.16 -5.84 -4.13
CA LEU A 118 4.87 -6.11 -4.75
C LEU A 118 4.75 -7.53 -5.35
N THR A 119 5.84 -8.32 -5.33
CA THR A 119 5.89 -9.66 -5.95
C THR A 119 5.38 -9.62 -7.40
N ILE A 120 6.09 -8.89 -8.24
CA ILE A 120 5.73 -8.67 -9.64
C ILE A 120 6.43 -9.66 -10.57
N GLU A 121 5.77 -10.07 -11.64
CA GLU A 121 6.38 -10.88 -12.70
C GLU A 121 7.00 -10.01 -13.79
N CYS A 122 6.35 -8.89 -14.11
CA CYS A 122 6.81 -7.94 -15.10
C CYS A 122 6.62 -6.50 -14.62
N LEU A 123 7.60 -5.66 -14.92
CA LEU A 123 7.54 -4.22 -14.78
C LEU A 123 7.75 -3.58 -16.15
N GLY A 124 6.88 -2.66 -16.51
CA GLY A 124 7.00 -1.88 -17.74
C GLY A 124 6.78 -0.40 -17.50
N ILE A 125 7.44 0.42 -18.31
CA ILE A 125 7.24 1.87 -18.35
C ILE A 125 7.07 2.29 -19.80
N ALA A 126 6.02 3.04 -20.05
CA ALA A 126 5.79 3.72 -21.32
C ALA A 126 5.98 5.22 -21.12
N VAL A 127 6.81 5.87 -21.90
CA VAL A 127 7.06 7.31 -21.87
C VAL A 127 6.52 7.94 -23.15
N TYR A 128 5.75 9.01 -23.00
CA TYR A 128 5.22 9.71 -24.17
C TYR A 128 6.30 10.54 -24.86
N ASN A 129 6.48 10.25 -26.14
CA ASN A 129 7.37 11.00 -27.03
C ASN A 129 6.56 12.02 -27.82
N GLU A 130 6.67 13.30 -27.47
CA GLU A 130 5.95 14.39 -28.14
C GLU A 130 6.35 14.54 -29.61
N MET A 131 7.61 14.31 -29.95
CA MET A 131 8.08 14.45 -31.33
C MET A 131 7.56 13.32 -32.23
N GLY A 132 7.43 12.10 -31.69
CA GLY A 132 6.95 10.94 -32.44
C GLY A 132 5.45 10.68 -32.28
N HIS A 133 4.76 11.42 -31.43
CA HIS A 133 3.35 11.20 -31.06
C HIS A 133 3.06 9.74 -30.70
N ARG A 134 3.96 9.09 -29.95
CA ARG A 134 3.85 7.67 -29.57
C ARG A 134 4.40 7.43 -28.17
N LEU A 135 3.98 6.30 -27.58
CA LEU A 135 4.54 5.79 -26.36
C LEU A 135 5.78 4.93 -26.67
N GLU A 136 6.92 5.29 -26.08
CA GLU A 136 8.13 4.46 -26.08
C GLU A 136 8.07 3.56 -24.86
N PHE A 137 7.96 2.24 -25.07
CA PHE A 137 7.76 1.24 -24.04
C PHE A 137 9.02 0.42 -23.79
N ALA A 138 9.29 0.14 -22.53
CA ALA A 138 10.29 -0.81 -22.09
C ALA A 138 9.78 -1.64 -20.93
N SER A 139 10.21 -2.88 -20.83
CA SER A 139 9.82 -3.80 -19.75
C SER A 139 10.94 -4.74 -19.32
N THR A 140 10.81 -5.25 -18.10
CA THR A 140 11.66 -6.33 -17.54
C THR A 140 10.72 -7.37 -16.89
N PRO A 141 10.69 -8.63 -17.36
CA PRO A 141 11.33 -9.15 -18.59
C PRO A 141 10.89 -8.40 -19.86
N ARG A 142 11.75 -8.42 -20.89
CA ARG A 142 11.48 -7.67 -22.12
C ARG A 142 10.27 -8.25 -22.85
N MET A 143 9.33 -7.40 -23.18
CA MET A 143 8.19 -7.69 -24.04
C MET A 143 8.40 -7.10 -25.43
N ASP A 144 8.00 -7.82 -26.48
CA ASP A 144 8.16 -7.36 -27.86
C ASP A 144 7.08 -6.33 -28.25
N THR A 145 5.89 -6.48 -27.68
CA THR A 145 4.75 -5.58 -27.92
C THR A 145 4.18 -5.08 -26.60
N PRO A 146 3.92 -3.76 -26.49
CA PRO A 146 3.28 -3.22 -25.30
C PRO A 146 1.85 -3.74 -25.19
N PRO A 147 1.37 -4.13 -24.00
CA PRO A 147 -0.01 -4.49 -23.75
C PRO A 147 -0.98 -3.35 -24.09
N GLU A 148 -2.15 -3.67 -24.59
CA GLU A 148 -3.16 -2.68 -25.02
C GLU A 148 -3.66 -1.81 -23.85
N ILE A 149 -3.67 -2.35 -22.64
CA ILE A 149 -4.04 -1.65 -21.41
C ILE A 149 -3.19 -0.37 -21.19
N ILE A 150 -1.94 -0.35 -21.67
CA ILE A 150 -1.03 0.80 -21.54
C ILE A 150 -1.57 1.99 -22.35
N GLN A 151 -1.98 1.76 -23.60
CA GLN A 151 -2.54 2.82 -24.44
C GLN A 151 -3.87 3.32 -23.88
N GLN A 152 -4.74 2.41 -23.46
CA GLN A 152 -6.02 2.76 -22.84
C GLN A 152 -5.82 3.55 -21.53
N CYS A 153 -4.84 3.19 -20.72
CA CYS A 153 -4.52 3.90 -19.49
C CYS A 153 -4.00 5.33 -19.77
N PHE A 154 -3.16 5.48 -20.80
CA PHE A 154 -2.63 6.78 -21.22
C PHE A 154 -3.74 7.72 -21.70
N ASP A 155 -4.63 7.20 -22.56
CA ASP A 155 -5.71 7.98 -23.16
C ASP A 155 -6.76 8.39 -22.13
N ASN A 156 -7.13 7.48 -21.23
CA ASN A 156 -8.11 7.74 -20.17
C ASN A 156 -7.52 8.47 -18.94
N GLN A 157 -6.21 8.49 -18.77
CA GLN A 157 -5.50 9.03 -17.61
C GLN A 157 -5.99 8.48 -16.26
N THR A 158 -6.42 7.23 -16.25
CA THR A 158 -6.97 6.54 -15.08
C THR A 158 -6.27 5.20 -14.86
N TYR A 159 -6.25 4.76 -13.59
CA TYR A 159 -5.82 3.41 -13.26
C TYR A 159 -6.69 2.38 -13.94
N LEU A 160 -6.08 1.43 -14.62
CA LEU A 160 -6.73 0.28 -15.22
C LEU A 160 -6.14 -1.02 -14.65
N SER A 161 -7.01 -2.01 -14.51
CA SER A 161 -6.64 -3.36 -14.07
C SER A 161 -7.42 -4.36 -14.91
N ASP A 162 -6.72 -5.34 -15.47
CA ASP A 162 -7.28 -6.42 -16.26
C ASP A 162 -6.58 -7.73 -15.91
N GLY A 163 -7.23 -8.54 -15.06
CA GLY A 163 -6.61 -9.74 -14.48
C GLY A 163 -5.32 -9.39 -13.74
N ASP A 164 -4.23 -10.03 -14.15
CA ASP A 164 -2.89 -9.87 -13.57
C ASP A 164 -2.20 -8.56 -13.98
N MET A 165 -2.71 -7.92 -15.04
CA MET A 165 -2.15 -6.71 -15.62
C MET A 165 -2.70 -5.46 -14.95
N GLN A 166 -1.82 -4.51 -14.66
CA GLN A 166 -2.18 -3.24 -14.04
C GLN A 166 -1.42 -2.10 -14.67
N ALA A 167 -2.11 -1.02 -14.97
CA ALA A 167 -1.55 0.17 -15.58
C ALA A 167 -1.96 1.42 -14.80
N LEU A 168 -0.99 2.29 -14.53
CA LEU A 168 -1.19 3.53 -13.81
C LEU A 168 -0.57 4.71 -14.56
N PRO A 169 -1.33 5.80 -14.81
CA PRO A 169 -0.79 6.95 -15.52
C PRO A 169 0.24 7.68 -14.67
N LEU A 170 1.32 8.11 -15.29
CA LEU A 170 2.36 8.95 -14.69
C LEU A 170 1.94 10.42 -14.83
N LEU A 171 1.20 10.90 -13.84
CA LEU A 171 0.69 12.27 -13.80
C LEU A 171 1.65 13.18 -13.06
N VAL A 172 2.01 14.30 -13.69
CA VAL A 172 2.89 15.33 -13.12
C VAL A 172 2.19 16.67 -13.17
N ASP A 173 2.33 17.44 -12.09
CA ASP A 173 1.89 18.83 -12.03
C ASP A 173 2.98 19.76 -12.55
N ALA A 174 2.82 20.25 -13.75
CA ALA A 174 3.75 21.20 -14.35
C ALA A 174 3.04 22.53 -14.64
N GLY A 175 3.43 23.58 -13.94
CA GLY A 175 2.90 24.91 -14.16
C GLY A 175 1.39 25.05 -13.92
N GLY A 176 0.82 24.26 -12.98
CA GLY A 176 -0.61 24.27 -12.66
C GLY A 176 -1.49 23.47 -13.60
N LYS A 177 -0.90 22.65 -14.49
CA LYS A 177 -1.59 21.71 -15.36
C LYS A 177 -1.16 20.28 -15.02
N HIS A 178 -2.14 19.39 -14.91
CA HIS A 178 -1.88 17.96 -14.84
C HIS A 178 -1.52 17.45 -16.25
N GLN A 179 -0.33 16.89 -16.36
CA GLN A 179 0.16 16.34 -17.63
C GLN A 179 0.47 14.85 -17.41
N CYS A 180 -0.01 14.00 -18.30
CA CYS A 180 0.36 12.59 -18.35
C CYS A 180 1.63 12.44 -19.18
N VAL A 181 2.72 12.03 -18.54
CA VAL A 181 4.04 11.87 -19.19
C VAL A 181 4.32 10.43 -19.61
N GLY A 182 3.42 9.50 -19.21
CA GLY A 182 3.58 8.09 -19.54
C GLY A 182 2.68 7.20 -18.69
N VAL A 183 2.98 5.91 -18.70
CA VAL A 183 2.27 4.87 -17.95
C VAL A 183 3.25 3.94 -17.27
N LEU A 184 3.01 3.62 -16.01
CA LEU A 184 3.66 2.56 -15.29
C LEU A 184 2.81 1.30 -15.38
N TYR A 185 3.40 0.20 -15.83
CA TYR A 185 2.75 -1.09 -16.02
C TYR A 185 3.38 -2.13 -15.11
N LEU A 186 2.57 -2.99 -14.53
CA LEU A 186 3.02 -4.17 -13.82
C LEU A 186 2.11 -5.36 -14.05
N GLU A 187 2.71 -6.55 -13.97
CA GLU A 187 2.04 -7.84 -14.02
C GLU A 187 2.39 -8.64 -12.76
N ARG A 188 1.38 -9.27 -12.16
CA ARG A 188 1.48 -10.02 -10.91
C ARG A 188 0.85 -11.39 -11.06
N GLN A 189 1.32 -12.34 -10.26
CA GLN A 189 0.80 -13.71 -10.20
C GLN A 189 -0.55 -13.82 -9.46
N GLU A 190 -0.91 -12.81 -8.67
CA GLU A 190 -2.15 -12.80 -7.88
C GLU A 190 -3.18 -11.83 -8.44
N ASP A 191 -4.38 -12.34 -8.71
CA ASP A 191 -5.53 -11.62 -9.29
C ASP A 191 -6.04 -10.42 -8.48
N SER A 192 -5.67 -10.30 -7.21
CA SER A 192 -6.20 -9.25 -6.34
C SER A 192 -5.12 -8.41 -5.69
N MET A 193 -4.96 -7.19 -6.17
CA MET A 193 -4.16 -6.19 -5.49
C MET A 193 -4.87 -5.73 -4.21
N GLN A 194 -4.23 -5.92 -3.06
CA GLN A 194 -4.74 -5.39 -1.80
C GLN A 194 -4.75 -3.85 -1.86
N GLU A 195 -5.65 -3.21 -1.12
CA GLU A 195 -5.75 -1.75 -1.10
C GLU A 195 -4.43 -1.07 -0.69
N ALA A 196 -3.66 -1.69 0.20
CA ALA A 196 -2.34 -1.23 0.61
C ALA A 196 -1.33 -1.24 -0.55
N ASP A 197 -1.31 -2.31 -1.35
CA ASP A 197 -0.44 -2.45 -2.53
C ASP A 197 -0.82 -1.45 -3.61
N ARG A 198 -2.11 -1.21 -3.80
CA ARG A 198 -2.60 -0.20 -4.74
C ARG A 198 -2.16 1.21 -4.35
N LEU A 199 -2.25 1.56 -3.07
CA LEU A 199 -1.76 2.85 -2.57
C LEU A 199 -0.24 2.97 -2.74
N LEU A 200 0.50 1.89 -2.49
CA LEU A 200 1.95 1.83 -2.71
C LEU A 200 2.29 2.04 -4.19
N PHE A 201 1.59 1.34 -5.08
CA PHE A 201 1.77 1.47 -6.52
C PHE A 201 1.45 2.89 -7.01
N GLN A 202 0.38 3.52 -6.51
CA GLN A 202 0.07 4.93 -6.80
C GLN A 202 1.17 5.88 -6.31
N LEU A 203 1.75 5.62 -5.14
CA LEU A 203 2.84 6.44 -4.62
C LEU A 203 4.10 6.31 -5.51
N ILE A 204 4.46 5.07 -5.86
CA ILE A 204 5.59 4.78 -6.76
C ILE A 204 5.40 5.47 -8.11
N SER A 205 4.19 5.39 -8.69
CA SER A 205 3.92 6.02 -10.00
C SER A 205 4.13 7.53 -9.99
N ARG A 206 3.76 8.21 -8.91
CA ARG A 206 4.01 9.65 -8.77
C ARG A 206 5.50 9.98 -8.77
N TYR A 207 6.31 9.19 -8.05
CA TYR A 207 7.76 9.39 -8.05
C TYR A 207 8.41 9.08 -9.39
N VAL A 208 8.02 7.97 -10.00
CA VAL A 208 8.49 7.60 -11.34
C VAL A 208 8.09 8.67 -12.36
N GLY A 209 6.87 9.19 -12.26
CA GLY A 209 6.38 10.29 -13.10
C GLY A 209 7.28 11.54 -13.01
N ILE A 210 7.68 11.95 -11.81
CA ILE A 210 8.59 13.08 -11.61
C ILE A 210 9.96 12.79 -12.22
N VAL A 211 10.49 11.58 -12.05
CA VAL A 211 11.79 11.19 -12.63
C VAL A 211 11.75 11.20 -14.16
N VAL A 212 10.70 10.61 -14.74
CA VAL A 212 10.46 10.60 -16.19
C VAL A 212 10.32 12.02 -16.74
N PHE A 213 9.50 12.85 -16.09
CA PHE A 213 9.30 14.24 -16.48
C PHE A 213 10.60 15.02 -16.48
N ASN A 214 11.39 14.93 -15.42
CA ASN A 214 12.67 15.59 -15.33
C ASN A 214 13.65 15.13 -16.42
N ALA A 215 13.66 13.83 -16.75
CA ALA A 215 14.48 13.29 -17.82
C ALA A 215 14.05 13.82 -19.19
N VAL A 216 12.74 13.85 -19.47
CA VAL A 216 12.17 14.38 -20.72
C VAL A 216 12.44 15.88 -20.86
N VAL A 217 12.23 16.67 -19.80
CA VAL A 217 12.50 18.13 -19.82
C VAL A 217 13.97 18.41 -20.09
N ARG A 218 14.90 17.65 -19.49
CA ARG A 218 16.34 17.81 -19.74
C ARG A 218 16.71 17.54 -21.20
N LEU A 219 16.15 16.46 -21.77
CA LEU A 219 16.35 16.17 -23.19
C LEU A 219 15.82 17.31 -24.08
N ALA A 220 14.60 17.80 -23.82
CA ALA A 220 14.02 18.91 -24.59
C ALA A 220 14.86 20.19 -24.48
N THR A 221 15.42 20.48 -23.30
CA THR A 221 16.30 21.62 -23.09
C THR A 221 17.59 21.44 -23.86
N LYS A 222 18.21 20.24 -23.82
CA LYS A 222 19.43 19.93 -24.56
C LYS A 222 19.24 20.11 -26.07
N TYR A 223 18.12 19.63 -26.63
CA TYR A 223 17.83 19.80 -28.06
C TYR A 223 17.69 21.28 -28.43
N ARG A 224 17.04 22.09 -27.61
CA ARG A 224 16.88 23.54 -27.82
C ARG A 224 18.23 24.29 -27.81
N ASP A 225 19.11 23.91 -26.86
CA ASP A 225 20.44 24.51 -26.76
C ASP A 225 21.34 24.16 -27.96
N ILE A 226 21.18 22.93 -28.50
CA ILE A 226 21.89 22.50 -29.70
C ILE A 226 21.38 23.28 -30.94
N GLU A 227 20.06 23.46 -31.08
CA GLU A 227 19.49 24.26 -32.18
C GLU A 227 19.96 25.71 -32.11
N ALA A 228 19.94 26.33 -30.91
CA ALA A 228 20.42 27.71 -30.72
C ALA A 228 21.94 27.91 -30.97
N ALA A 229 22.72 26.82 -30.86
CA ALA A 229 24.17 26.87 -31.15
C ALA A 229 24.47 26.70 -32.66
N HIS A 230 23.52 26.30 -33.48
CA HIS A 230 23.63 26.11 -34.92
C HIS A 230 23.04 27.28 -35.74
N GLU A 231 22.34 28.22 -35.10
CA GLU A 231 21.95 29.52 -35.66
C GLU A 231 23.03 30.60 -35.42
#